data_cd693e6093e474408d83a9c6afed4694
#
_entry.id   cd693e6093e474408d83a9c6afed4694
#
_cell.length_a   1.000
_cell.length_b   1.000
_cell.length_c   1.000
_cell.angle_alpha   90.00
_cell.angle_beta   90.00
_cell.angle_gamma   90.00
#
_symmetry.space_group_name_H-M   'P 1'
#
loop_
_entity.id
_entity.type
_entity.pdbx_description
1 polymer ?
#
loop_
_entity_poly.entity_id
_entity_poly.type
_entity_poly.pdbx_seq_one_letter_code
_entity_poly.pdbx_strand_id
1 'polypeptide(L)'
;MKKRLLDVFYDYKPLYIFIIIGNIISSIYGYYFYWEQFLATPWYKWIFVPDCPLYDTLFILAFILIKHKKSNDFLNILVIANTVKYGLWTVLTIPLFSEMFLPAGVQTVIPLFGNLNLTFQLSSLNWLLVFLHTIMALESLLIYPFVKKWHLGNILINISWLFINDIFDYCLNTYPTAQLNYMIHDPRIHIVIAQNLIVNIFFLAIFLLKWRNQWVHGELKSG
;
A
#
# COMPACT_ATOMS: atom_id res chain seq x y z
N MET A 1 -9.25 14.29 -22.05
CA MET A 1 -7.82 14.65 -21.83
C MET A 1 -7.11 13.73 -20.83
N LYS A 2 -7.73 13.37 -19.67
CA LYS A 2 -7.09 12.47 -18.66
C LYS A 2 -6.73 11.06 -19.16
N LYS A 3 -7.50 10.47 -20.05
CA LYS A 3 -7.24 9.12 -20.58
C LYS A 3 -5.96 9.06 -21.43
N ARG A 4 -5.67 10.10 -22.22
CA ARG A 4 -4.47 10.16 -23.08
C ARG A 4 -3.14 10.16 -22.31
N LEU A 5 -3.07 10.78 -21.13
CA LEU A 5 -1.83 10.80 -20.33
C LEU A 5 -1.52 9.42 -19.74
N LEU A 6 -2.56 8.71 -19.29
CA LEU A 6 -2.42 7.36 -18.73
C LEU A 6 -2.13 6.30 -19.81
N ASP A 7 -2.63 6.51 -21.03
CA ASP A 7 -2.35 5.61 -22.16
C ASP A 7 -0.84 5.49 -22.43
N VAL A 8 -0.04 6.53 -22.12
CA VAL A 8 1.43 6.50 -22.27
C VAL A 8 2.05 5.38 -21.41
N PHE A 9 1.57 5.17 -20.18
CA PHE A 9 2.11 4.14 -19.28
C PHE A 9 1.83 2.72 -19.79
N TYR A 10 0.78 2.54 -20.56
CA TYR A 10 0.39 1.25 -21.12
C TYR A 10 0.88 1.05 -22.55
N ASP A 11 0.94 2.10 -23.37
CA ASP A 11 1.19 2.00 -24.80
C ASP A 11 2.64 2.26 -25.18
N TYR A 12 3.38 3.08 -24.41
CA TYR A 12 4.81 3.26 -24.62
C TYR A 12 5.58 2.09 -24.02
N LYS A 13 5.95 1.14 -24.87
CA LYS A 13 6.54 -0.16 -24.51
C LYS A 13 7.72 -0.07 -23.52
N PRO A 14 8.71 0.86 -23.67
CA PRO A 14 9.82 0.95 -22.72
C PRO A 14 9.36 1.28 -21.31
N LEU A 15 8.44 2.23 -21.14
CA LEU A 15 7.91 2.63 -19.83
C LEU A 15 7.08 1.50 -19.20
N TYR A 16 6.23 0.84 -20.00
CA TYR A 16 5.47 -0.32 -19.56
C TYR A 16 6.38 -1.43 -19.02
N ILE A 17 7.44 -1.77 -19.78
CA ILE A 17 8.41 -2.80 -19.35
C ILE A 17 9.18 -2.34 -18.11
N PHE A 18 9.59 -1.06 -18.05
CA PHE A 18 10.29 -0.50 -16.91
C PHE A 18 9.48 -0.63 -15.60
N ILE A 19 8.18 -0.30 -15.65
CA ILE A 19 7.28 -0.43 -14.49
C ILE A 19 7.18 -1.90 -14.06
N ILE A 20 6.96 -2.82 -15.00
CA ILE A 20 6.86 -4.26 -14.68
C ILE A 20 8.16 -4.78 -14.07
N ILE A 21 9.32 -4.48 -14.68
CA ILE A 21 10.62 -4.97 -14.17
C ILE A 21 10.90 -4.37 -12.80
N GLY A 22 10.63 -3.07 -12.59
CA GLY A 22 10.81 -2.42 -11.30
C GLY A 22 10.00 -3.11 -10.19
N ASN A 23 8.72 -3.37 -10.44
CA ASN A 23 7.86 -4.07 -9.49
C ASN A 23 8.24 -5.55 -9.29
N ILE A 24 8.74 -6.26 -10.32
CA ILE A 24 9.26 -7.63 -10.16
C ILE A 24 10.47 -7.62 -9.23
N ILE A 25 11.43 -6.70 -9.44
CA ILE A 25 12.62 -6.59 -8.58
C ILE A 25 12.20 -6.24 -7.15
N SER A 26 11.29 -5.29 -6.97
CA SER A 26 10.73 -4.89 -5.67
C SER A 26 10.07 -6.08 -4.96
N SER A 27 9.21 -6.83 -5.67
CA SER A 27 8.55 -8.03 -5.13
C SER A 27 9.56 -9.10 -4.70
N ILE A 28 10.54 -9.44 -5.54
CA ILE A 28 11.56 -10.46 -5.22
C ILE A 28 12.36 -10.04 -3.99
N TYR A 29 12.84 -8.79 -3.96
CA TYR A 29 13.58 -8.28 -2.81
C TYR A 29 12.72 -8.24 -1.55
N GLY A 30 11.45 -7.84 -1.67
CA GLY A 30 10.51 -7.84 -0.58
C GLY A 30 10.25 -9.24 -0.02
N TYR A 31 10.00 -10.23 -0.85
CA TYR A 31 9.85 -11.63 -0.38
C TYR A 31 11.14 -12.16 0.26
N TYR A 32 12.30 -11.80 -0.26
CA TYR A 32 13.58 -12.14 0.37
C TYR A 32 13.72 -11.50 1.74
N PHE A 33 13.32 -10.23 1.89
CA PHE A 33 13.31 -9.53 3.18
C PHE A 33 12.43 -10.23 4.23
N TYR A 34 11.29 -10.79 3.82
CA TYR A 34 10.37 -11.51 4.71
C TYR A 34 10.73 -13.00 4.91
N TRP A 35 11.79 -13.51 4.28
CA TRP A 35 12.10 -14.94 4.28
C TRP A 35 12.24 -15.55 5.68
N GLU A 36 13.03 -14.91 6.56
CA GLU A 36 13.20 -15.34 7.95
C GLU A 36 11.87 -15.34 8.71
N GLN A 37 11.02 -14.35 8.45
CA GLN A 37 9.72 -14.25 9.07
C GLN A 37 8.78 -15.35 8.59
N PHE A 38 8.80 -15.74 7.33
CA PHE A 38 8.05 -16.87 6.82
C PHE A 38 8.46 -18.17 7.55
N LEU A 39 9.74 -18.39 7.74
CA LEU A 39 10.24 -19.58 8.44
C LEU A 39 9.83 -19.60 9.92
N ALA A 40 9.73 -18.44 10.56
CA ALA A 40 9.33 -18.30 11.95
C ALA A 40 7.80 -18.27 12.17
N THR A 41 7.03 -18.13 11.09
CA THR A 41 5.56 -17.94 11.16
C THR A 41 4.84 -19.21 10.71
N PRO A 42 3.78 -19.67 11.41
CA PRO A 42 2.96 -20.78 10.96
C PRO A 42 2.38 -20.53 9.56
N TRP A 43 2.40 -21.55 8.70
CA TRP A 43 2.04 -21.43 7.28
C TRP A 43 0.66 -20.82 7.01
N TYR A 44 -0.32 -21.02 7.89
CA TYR A 44 -1.67 -20.45 7.76
C TYR A 44 -1.74 -18.93 7.95
N LYS A 45 -0.68 -18.30 8.46
CA LYS A 45 -0.53 -16.85 8.57
C LYS A 45 0.28 -16.24 7.42
N TRP A 46 0.88 -17.04 6.55
CA TRP A 46 1.82 -16.56 5.53
C TRP A 46 1.23 -15.52 4.59
N ILE A 47 -0.08 -15.56 4.34
CA ILE A 47 -0.73 -14.58 3.46
C ILE A 47 -0.74 -13.15 4.06
N PHE A 48 -0.55 -13.03 5.37
CA PHE A 48 -0.52 -11.77 6.11
C PHE A 48 0.90 -11.30 6.44
N VAL A 49 1.94 -12.03 6.04
CA VAL A 49 3.34 -11.68 6.30
C VAL A 49 3.92 -10.71 5.27
N PRO A 50 3.74 -10.92 3.94
CA PRO A 50 4.43 -10.14 2.93
C PRO A 50 3.60 -8.92 2.49
N ASP A 51 3.44 -7.92 3.35
CA ASP A 51 2.63 -6.74 3.08
C ASP A 51 2.93 -6.08 1.72
N CYS A 52 4.06 -5.41 1.58
CA CYS A 52 4.39 -4.68 0.37
C CYS A 52 4.60 -5.59 -0.85
N PRO A 53 5.40 -6.68 -0.79
CA PRO A 53 5.70 -7.49 -1.97
C PRO A 53 4.49 -8.26 -2.52
N LEU A 54 3.51 -8.58 -1.66
CA LEU A 54 2.25 -9.16 -2.11
C LEU A 54 1.49 -8.19 -3.03
N TYR A 55 1.39 -6.92 -2.63
CA TYR A 55 0.62 -5.94 -3.41
C TYR A 55 1.39 -5.41 -4.62
N ASP A 56 2.71 -5.39 -4.61
CA ASP A 56 3.52 -5.18 -5.82
C ASP A 56 3.27 -6.30 -6.84
N THR A 57 3.24 -7.56 -6.39
CA THR A 57 2.92 -8.71 -7.25
C THR A 57 1.50 -8.62 -7.83
N LEU A 58 0.51 -8.25 -7.02
CA LEU A 58 -0.87 -8.06 -7.46
C LEU A 58 -1.02 -6.83 -8.38
N PHE A 59 -0.23 -5.78 -8.16
CA PHE A 59 -0.15 -4.62 -9.05
C PHE A 59 0.34 -5.04 -10.44
N ILE A 60 1.42 -5.83 -10.54
CA ILE A 60 1.92 -6.37 -11.83
C ILE A 60 0.79 -7.12 -12.54
N LEU A 61 0.09 -8.00 -11.83
CA LEU A 61 -1.01 -8.77 -12.41
C LEU A 61 -2.14 -7.86 -12.92
N ALA A 62 -2.58 -6.89 -12.11
CA ALA A 62 -3.63 -5.94 -12.50
C ALA A 62 -3.18 -5.11 -13.72
N PHE A 63 -1.94 -4.62 -13.71
CA PHE A 63 -1.36 -3.80 -14.78
C PHE A 63 -1.29 -4.55 -16.11
N ILE A 64 -0.87 -5.82 -16.09
CA ILE A 64 -0.88 -6.71 -17.27
C ILE A 64 -2.31 -6.96 -17.75
N LEU A 65 -3.24 -7.28 -16.85
CA LEU A 65 -4.64 -7.53 -17.22
C LEU A 65 -5.29 -6.30 -17.88
N ILE A 66 -5.00 -5.10 -17.38
CA ILE A 66 -5.46 -3.84 -17.97
C ILE A 66 -4.92 -3.68 -19.40
N LYS A 67 -3.62 -3.88 -19.61
CA LYS A 67 -2.98 -3.83 -20.93
C LYS A 67 -3.67 -4.77 -21.93
N HIS A 68 -4.04 -5.95 -21.48
CA HIS A 68 -4.73 -6.96 -22.30
C HIS A 68 -6.26 -6.80 -22.34
N LYS A 69 -6.81 -5.68 -21.85
CA LYS A 69 -8.26 -5.38 -21.80
C LYS A 69 -9.08 -6.39 -20.99
N LYS A 70 -8.44 -7.10 -20.06
CA LYS A 70 -9.02 -8.09 -19.14
C LYS A 70 -9.09 -7.56 -17.70
N SER A 71 -9.28 -6.24 -17.54
CA SER A 71 -9.35 -5.58 -16.24
C SER A 71 -10.38 -6.25 -15.32
N ASN A 72 -10.00 -6.45 -14.05
CA ASN A 72 -10.84 -7.04 -13.01
C ASN A 72 -11.08 -6.03 -11.89
N ASP A 73 -12.33 -5.62 -11.68
CA ASP A 73 -12.66 -4.57 -10.73
C ASP A 73 -12.33 -4.94 -9.27
N PHE A 74 -12.52 -6.22 -8.87
CA PHE A 74 -12.17 -6.70 -7.54
C PHE A 74 -10.65 -6.57 -7.30
N LEU A 75 -9.83 -7.07 -8.22
CA LEU A 75 -8.37 -6.99 -8.14
C LEU A 75 -7.89 -5.53 -8.15
N ASN A 76 -8.48 -4.70 -9.00
CA ASN A 76 -8.12 -3.29 -9.08
C ASN A 76 -8.39 -2.56 -7.77
N ILE A 77 -9.55 -2.78 -7.13
CA ILE A 77 -9.90 -2.19 -5.83
C ILE A 77 -8.93 -2.68 -4.75
N LEU A 78 -8.62 -3.99 -4.74
CA LEU A 78 -7.68 -4.59 -3.80
C LEU A 78 -6.29 -3.95 -3.91
N VAL A 79 -5.76 -3.84 -5.13
CA VAL A 79 -4.45 -3.25 -5.40
C VAL A 79 -4.43 -1.78 -4.98
N ILE A 80 -5.40 -0.97 -5.41
CA ILE A 80 -5.47 0.46 -5.08
C ILE A 80 -5.43 0.68 -3.57
N ALA A 81 -6.27 -0.02 -2.82
CA ALA A 81 -6.38 0.18 -1.38
C ALA A 81 -5.08 -0.20 -0.66
N ASN A 82 -4.51 -1.35 -1.02
CA ASN A 82 -3.36 -1.89 -0.29
C ASN A 82 -2.03 -1.23 -0.69
N THR A 83 -1.79 -0.92 -1.97
CA THR A 83 -0.58 -0.18 -2.37
C THR A 83 -0.51 1.20 -1.72
N VAL A 84 -1.65 1.90 -1.59
CA VAL A 84 -1.70 3.17 -0.86
C VAL A 84 -1.52 2.95 0.64
N LYS A 85 -2.20 1.98 1.25
CA LYS A 85 -2.09 1.70 2.69
C LYS A 85 -0.65 1.42 3.09
N TYR A 86 -0.02 0.44 2.47
CA TYR A 86 1.34 0.00 2.84
C TYR A 86 2.41 1.00 2.37
N GLY A 87 2.18 1.68 1.24
CA GLY A 87 3.02 2.79 0.84
C GLY A 87 3.03 3.91 1.88
N LEU A 88 1.87 4.37 2.34
CA LEU A 88 1.74 5.40 3.39
C LEU A 88 2.24 4.90 4.74
N TRP A 89 2.00 3.62 5.08
CA TRP A 89 2.53 3.01 6.30
C TRP A 89 4.06 3.16 6.36
N THR A 90 4.75 2.77 5.32
CA THR A 90 6.23 2.84 5.26
C THR A 90 6.73 4.29 5.27
N VAL A 91 6.07 5.18 4.52
CA VAL A 91 6.42 6.61 4.45
C VAL A 91 6.30 7.31 5.80
N LEU A 92 5.34 6.91 6.64
CA LEU A 92 5.22 7.43 8.01
C LEU A 92 6.14 6.70 8.99
N THR A 93 6.15 5.37 8.94
CA THR A 93 6.78 4.52 9.96
C THR A 93 8.30 4.65 9.94
N ILE A 94 8.94 4.64 8.77
CA ILE A 94 10.40 4.76 8.68
C ILE A 94 10.92 6.07 9.29
N PRO A 95 10.37 7.26 8.96
CA PRO A 95 10.79 8.49 9.62
C PRO A 95 10.47 8.53 11.11
N LEU A 96 9.29 8.04 11.51
CA LEU A 96 8.84 8.09 12.90
C LEU A 96 9.70 7.22 13.84
N PHE A 97 10.26 6.13 13.33
CA PHE A 97 11.11 5.17 14.04
C PHE A 97 12.50 5.04 13.41
N SER A 98 13.01 6.12 12.84
CA SER A 98 14.25 6.11 12.06
C SER A 98 15.46 5.56 12.82
N GLU A 99 15.50 5.74 14.13
CA GLU A 99 16.53 5.19 15.01
C GLU A 99 16.51 3.66 15.12
N MET A 100 15.36 3.03 14.80
CA MET A 100 15.18 1.57 14.84
C MET A 100 15.42 0.92 13.46
N PHE A 101 15.40 1.72 12.39
CA PHE A 101 15.61 1.29 11.02
C PHE A 101 17.04 1.38 10.66
N LEU A 102 18.02 1.08 10.51
CA LEU A 102 19.41 1.17 10.05
C LEU A 102 20.21 2.35 10.64
N PRO A 103 21.53 2.15 10.82
CA PRO A 103 22.37 3.09 11.52
C PRO A 103 22.45 4.48 10.87
N ALA A 104 22.61 5.43 11.73
CA ALA A 104 22.53 6.86 11.62
C ALA A 104 22.96 7.49 10.28
N GLY A 105 22.00 8.16 9.65
CA GLY A 105 22.22 9.19 8.63
C GLY A 105 22.16 10.60 9.24
N VAL A 106 22.03 11.61 8.40
CA VAL A 106 21.90 13.02 8.80
C VAL A 106 20.64 13.21 9.65
N GLN A 107 20.83 13.82 10.85
CA GLN A 107 19.69 14.22 11.68
C GLN A 107 18.95 15.39 11.03
N THR A 108 17.67 15.21 10.77
CA THR A 108 16.77 16.30 10.40
C THR A 108 15.72 16.44 11.49
N VAL A 109 15.66 17.62 12.10
CA VAL A 109 14.64 17.92 13.14
C VAL A 109 13.56 18.77 12.50
N ILE A 110 12.33 18.28 12.49
CA ILE A 110 11.16 19.06 12.08
C ILE A 110 10.39 19.43 13.36
N PRO A 111 10.33 20.70 13.75
CA PRO A 111 9.52 21.13 14.87
C PRO A 111 8.03 20.99 14.50
N LEU A 112 7.30 20.23 15.30
CA LEU A 112 5.85 20.18 15.27
C LEU A 112 5.29 21.11 16.38
N PHE A 113 3.98 21.06 16.60
CA PHE A 113 3.30 21.91 17.59
C PHE A 113 3.85 21.73 19.02
N GLY A 114 4.23 22.82 19.67
CA GLY A 114 4.73 22.84 21.04
C GLY A 114 6.16 22.28 21.15
N ASN A 115 6.39 21.40 22.14
CA ASN A 115 7.70 20.76 22.37
C ASN A 115 7.88 19.43 21.62
N LEU A 116 6.98 19.11 20.71
CA LEU A 116 7.06 17.88 19.91
C LEU A 116 7.99 18.12 18.72
N ASN A 117 9.18 17.54 18.76
CA ASN A 117 10.13 17.56 17.66
C ASN A 117 10.13 16.17 16.99
N LEU A 118 9.91 16.13 15.67
CA LEU A 118 10.22 14.94 14.88
C LEU A 118 11.69 15.00 14.50
N THR A 119 12.46 14.08 15.06
CA THR A 119 13.89 13.93 14.75
C THR A 119 14.03 12.76 13.78
N PHE A 120 14.53 13.04 12.57
CA PHE A 120 14.77 12.02 11.57
C PHE A 120 16.27 11.75 11.46
N GLN A 121 16.69 10.52 11.73
CA GLN A 121 18.00 10.00 11.36
C GLN A 121 17.84 9.02 10.20
N LEU A 122 17.73 9.53 8.98
CA LEU A 122 17.52 8.69 7.83
C LEU A 122 18.84 8.39 7.13
N SER A 123 19.21 7.12 7.08
CA SER A 123 20.26 6.64 6.17
C SER A 123 19.80 6.78 4.71
N SER A 124 20.75 6.78 3.77
CA SER A 124 20.42 6.81 2.33
C SER A 124 19.48 5.66 1.93
N LEU A 125 19.59 4.50 2.59
CA LEU A 125 18.72 3.35 2.33
C LEU A 125 17.30 3.57 2.86
N ASN A 126 17.15 4.20 4.04
CA ASN A 126 15.84 4.55 4.57
C ASN A 126 15.13 5.58 3.65
N TRP A 127 15.84 6.57 3.13
CA TRP A 127 15.31 7.50 2.13
C TRP A 127 14.90 6.78 0.84
N LEU A 128 15.69 5.84 0.38
CA LEU A 128 15.33 5.02 -0.79
C LEU A 128 14.05 4.21 -0.53
N LEU A 129 13.91 3.60 0.65
CA LEU A 129 12.71 2.86 1.02
C LEU A 129 11.47 3.78 1.06
N VAL A 130 11.57 4.96 1.69
CA VAL A 130 10.49 5.96 1.70
C VAL A 130 10.11 6.38 0.28
N PHE A 131 11.11 6.63 -0.58
CA PHE A 131 10.89 7.02 -1.96
C PHE A 131 10.19 5.91 -2.76
N LEU A 132 10.67 4.67 -2.68
CA LEU A 132 10.07 3.52 -3.41
C LEU A 132 8.64 3.25 -2.94
N HIS A 133 8.35 3.33 -1.64
CA HIS A 133 7.00 3.14 -1.14
C HIS A 133 6.07 4.32 -1.45
N THR A 134 6.62 5.52 -1.63
CA THR A 134 5.86 6.64 -2.20
C THR A 134 5.45 6.34 -3.64
N ILE A 135 6.36 5.80 -4.45
CA ILE A 135 6.06 5.35 -5.82
C ILE A 135 4.99 4.26 -5.79
N MET A 136 5.14 3.24 -4.95
CA MET A 136 4.15 2.18 -4.76
C MET A 136 2.73 2.74 -4.49
N ALA A 137 2.61 3.73 -3.60
CA ALA A 137 1.32 4.38 -3.34
C ALA A 137 0.79 5.13 -4.58
N LEU A 138 1.67 5.82 -5.34
CA LEU A 138 1.30 6.57 -6.54
C LEU A 138 0.91 5.68 -7.72
N GLU A 139 1.44 4.46 -7.79
CA GLU A 139 1.08 3.48 -8.84
C GLU A 139 -0.40 3.10 -8.82
N SER A 140 -1.08 3.23 -7.66
CA SER A 140 -2.53 3.10 -7.56
C SER A 140 -3.28 3.97 -8.57
N LEU A 141 -2.73 5.15 -8.90
CA LEU A 141 -3.31 6.08 -9.88
C LEU A 141 -3.32 5.52 -11.30
N LEU A 142 -2.43 4.57 -11.61
CA LEU A 142 -2.40 3.89 -12.91
C LEU A 142 -3.55 2.87 -13.02
N ILE A 143 -3.96 2.27 -11.91
CA ILE A 143 -5.01 1.24 -11.87
C ILE A 143 -6.41 1.86 -11.70
N TYR A 144 -6.52 2.94 -10.89
CA TYR A 144 -7.79 3.55 -10.49
C TYR A 144 -8.77 3.84 -11.65
N PRO A 145 -8.36 4.41 -12.81
CA PRO A 145 -9.29 4.73 -13.91
C PRO A 145 -9.90 3.51 -14.60
N PHE A 146 -9.37 2.31 -14.32
CA PHE A 146 -9.81 1.05 -14.91
C PHE A 146 -10.80 0.28 -14.03
N VAL A 147 -11.16 0.80 -12.86
CA VAL A 147 -12.30 0.31 -12.09
C VAL A 147 -13.58 0.79 -12.77
N LYS A 148 -14.26 -0.15 -13.44
CA LYS A 148 -15.48 0.14 -14.24
C LYS A 148 -16.73 0.11 -13.38
N LYS A 149 -16.81 -0.85 -12.45
CA LYS A 149 -17.97 -1.08 -11.60
C LYS A 149 -17.56 -1.16 -10.12
N TRP A 150 -18.16 -0.31 -9.31
CA TRP A 150 -17.99 -0.28 -7.86
C TRP A 150 -19.08 -1.13 -7.21
N HIS A 151 -18.93 -2.47 -7.26
CA HIS A 151 -19.87 -3.39 -6.62
C HIS A 151 -19.69 -3.36 -5.10
N LEU A 152 -20.81 -3.24 -4.36
CA LEU A 152 -20.79 -3.20 -2.89
C LEU A 152 -20.09 -4.44 -2.29
N GLY A 153 -20.34 -5.63 -2.83
CA GLY A 153 -19.67 -6.85 -2.39
C GLY A 153 -18.16 -6.79 -2.53
N ASN A 154 -17.63 -6.29 -3.67
CA ASN A 154 -16.19 -6.11 -3.85
C ASN A 154 -15.61 -5.12 -2.84
N ILE A 155 -16.33 -4.02 -2.58
CA ILE A 155 -15.92 -2.99 -1.62
C ILE A 155 -15.85 -3.60 -0.22
N LEU A 156 -16.91 -4.27 0.22
CA LEU A 156 -16.97 -4.85 1.57
C LEU A 156 -15.89 -5.90 1.80
N ILE A 157 -15.66 -6.79 0.83
CA ILE A 157 -14.60 -7.81 0.93
C ILE A 157 -13.23 -7.14 1.03
N ASN A 158 -12.94 -6.14 0.17
CA ASN A 158 -11.64 -5.46 0.19
C ASN A 158 -11.42 -4.66 1.48
N ILE A 159 -12.44 -3.97 1.97
CA ILE A 159 -12.34 -3.23 3.24
C ILE A 159 -12.20 -4.19 4.43
N SER A 160 -12.95 -5.29 4.44
CA SER A 160 -12.77 -6.32 5.48
C SER A 160 -11.35 -6.89 5.46
N TRP A 161 -10.78 -7.09 4.27
CA TRP A 161 -9.40 -7.53 4.11
C TRP A 161 -8.40 -6.56 4.74
N LEU A 162 -8.56 -5.23 4.54
CA LEU A 162 -7.70 -4.22 5.16
C LEU A 162 -7.74 -4.29 6.71
N PHE A 163 -8.93 -4.44 7.29
CA PHE A 163 -9.08 -4.56 8.74
C PHE A 163 -8.54 -5.89 9.27
N ILE A 164 -8.75 -6.99 8.54
CA ILE A 164 -8.21 -8.31 8.90
C ILE A 164 -6.68 -8.25 8.93
N ASN A 165 -6.04 -7.63 7.93
CA ASN A 165 -4.58 -7.44 7.95
C ASN A 165 -4.13 -6.69 9.20
N ASP A 166 -4.79 -5.58 9.58
CA ASP A 166 -4.42 -4.85 10.80
C ASP A 166 -4.54 -5.71 12.06
N ILE A 167 -5.58 -6.57 12.15
CA ILE A 167 -5.72 -7.51 13.26
C ILE A 167 -4.57 -8.53 13.26
N PHE A 168 -4.22 -9.08 12.11
CA PHE A 168 -3.10 -10.01 12.01
C PHE A 168 -1.78 -9.33 12.37
N ASP A 169 -1.54 -8.11 11.89
CA ASP A 169 -0.33 -7.36 12.17
C ASP A 169 -0.19 -7.03 13.65
N TYR A 170 -1.17 -6.34 14.23
CA TYR A 170 -1.03 -5.78 15.57
C TYR A 170 -1.49 -6.69 16.71
N CYS A 171 -2.35 -7.69 16.43
CA CYS A 171 -2.82 -8.63 17.46
C CYS A 171 -2.18 -10.02 17.32
N LEU A 172 -1.75 -10.43 16.12
CA LEU A 172 -1.22 -11.76 15.85
C LEU A 172 0.25 -11.75 15.40
N ASN A 173 0.90 -10.59 15.46
CA ASN A 173 2.33 -10.35 15.22
C ASN A 173 2.81 -10.80 13.83
N THR A 174 2.05 -10.48 12.76
CA THR A 174 2.49 -10.72 11.38
C THR A 174 3.20 -9.53 10.75
N TYR A 175 3.22 -8.37 11.41
CA TYR A 175 3.98 -7.20 10.95
C TYR A 175 5.46 -7.53 10.71
N PRO A 176 6.21 -6.76 9.90
CA PRO A 176 7.62 -7.00 9.60
C PRO A 176 8.46 -7.08 10.88
N THR A 177 8.85 -8.30 11.30
CA THR A 177 9.49 -8.54 12.61
C THR A 177 10.97 -8.19 12.64
N ALA A 178 11.65 -8.16 11.49
CA ALA A 178 13.11 -7.94 11.43
C ALA A 178 13.55 -6.62 12.08
N GLN A 179 12.64 -5.64 12.23
CA GLN A 179 12.95 -4.32 12.76
C GLN A 179 11.92 -3.82 13.78
N LEU A 180 10.78 -4.50 13.92
CA LEU A 180 9.59 -3.99 14.62
C LEU A 180 9.34 -4.59 16.00
N ASN A 181 10.07 -5.63 16.43
CA ASN A 181 9.91 -6.19 17.77
C ASN A 181 10.08 -5.14 18.89
N TYR A 182 10.83 -4.07 18.63
CA TYR A 182 11.00 -2.96 19.56
C TYR A 182 9.90 -1.90 19.42
N MET A 183 9.31 -1.75 18.24
CA MET A 183 8.30 -0.70 17.95
C MET A 183 6.98 -0.97 18.64
N ILE A 184 6.58 -2.25 18.80
CA ILE A 184 5.26 -2.60 19.37
C ILE A 184 5.13 -2.17 20.84
N HIS A 185 6.24 -2.00 21.53
CA HIS A 185 6.29 -1.51 22.90
C HIS A 185 6.49 0.01 23.01
N ASP A 186 6.71 0.68 21.87
CA ASP A 186 6.90 2.13 21.82
C ASP A 186 5.52 2.83 21.69
N PRO A 187 5.21 3.85 22.52
CA PRO A 187 3.95 4.58 22.43
C PRO A 187 3.63 5.16 21.04
N ARG A 188 4.65 5.44 20.22
CA ARG A 188 4.49 5.94 18.84
C ARG A 188 3.78 4.95 17.94
N ILE A 189 3.74 3.65 18.28
CA ILE A 189 3.00 2.64 17.51
C ILE A 189 1.53 2.99 17.35
N HIS A 190 0.95 3.66 18.35
CA HIS A 190 -0.45 4.10 18.30
C HIS A 190 -0.71 5.10 17.15
N ILE A 191 0.29 5.89 16.75
CA ILE A 191 0.20 6.81 15.60
C ILE A 191 0.09 6.01 14.32
N VAL A 192 0.88 4.95 14.19
CA VAL A 192 0.87 4.06 13.00
C VAL A 192 -0.44 3.29 12.90
N ILE A 193 -0.92 2.75 14.03
CA ILE A 193 -2.24 2.07 14.09
C ILE A 193 -3.36 3.05 13.72
N ALA A 194 -3.34 4.27 14.28
CA ALA A 194 -4.32 5.30 13.95
C ALA A 194 -4.28 5.68 12.47
N GLN A 195 -3.09 5.81 11.88
CA GLN A 195 -2.94 6.04 10.43
C GLN A 195 -3.62 4.94 9.61
N ASN A 196 -3.37 3.65 9.94
CA ASN A 196 -3.98 2.53 9.21
C ASN A 196 -5.50 2.57 9.31
N LEU A 197 -6.05 2.82 10.50
CA LEU A 197 -7.49 2.95 10.72
C LEU A 197 -8.07 4.12 9.90
N ILE A 198 -7.41 5.27 9.88
CA ILE A 198 -7.82 6.43 9.08
C ILE A 198 -7.82 6.10 7.59
N VAL A 199 -6.77 5.43 7.09
CA VAL A 199 -6.68 5.02 5.68
C VAL A 199 -7.79 4.01 5.33
N ASN A 200 -8.06 3.03 6.18
CA ASN A 200 -9.13 2.06 5.96
C ASN A 200 -10.51 2.72 5.91
N ILE A 201 -10.80 3.64 6.86
CA ILE A 201 -12.06 4.40 6.90
C ILE A 201 -12.17 5.32 5.68
N PHE A 202 -11.08 5.96 5.27
CA PHE A 202 -11.04 6.81 4.09
C PHE A 202 -11.38 6.02 2.81
N PHE A 203 -10.79 4.82 2.62
CA PHE A 203 -11.14 3.97 1.49
C PHE A 203 -12.58 3.49 1.55
N LEU A 204 -13.07 3.09 2.73
CA LEU A 204 -14.48 2.73 2.90
C LEU A 204 -15.39 3.88 2.44
N ALA A 205 -15.15 5.09 2.92
CA ALA A 205 -15.95 6.27 2.56
C ALA A 205 -15.90 6.57 1.05
N ILE A 206 -14.71 6.62 0.45
CA ILE A 206 -14.55 6.91 -0.98
C ILE A 206 -15.20 5.82 -1.83
N PHE A 207 -15.02 4.54 -1.52
CA PHE A 207 -15.56 3.44 -2.30
C PHE A 207 -17.09 3.38 -2.21
N LEU A 208 -17.66 3.64 -1.03
CA LEU A 208 -19.12 3.75 -0.86
C LEU A 208 -19.70 4.95 -1.61
N LEU A 209 -18.99 6.10 -1.62
CA LEU A 209 -19.40 7.25 -2.44
C LEU A 209 -19.36 6.92 -3.93
N LYS A 210 -18.36 6.18 -4.41
CA LYS A 210 -18.29 5.73 -5.82
C LYS A 210 -19.42 4.78 -6.16
N TRP A 211 -19.69 3.79 -5.31
CA TRP A 211 -20.82 2.89 -5.46
C TRP A 211 -22.15 3.63 -5.52
N ARG A 212 -22.42 4.50 -4.54
CA ARG A 212 -23.66 5.33 -4.51
C ARG A 212 -23.84 6.17 -5.76
N ASN A 213 -22.78 6.88 -6.16
CA ASN A 213 -22.86 7.75 -7.35
C ASN A 213 -23.09 6.95 -8.63
N GLN A 214 -22.52 5.76 -8.74
CA GLN A 214 -22.75 4.87 -9.89
C GLN A 214 -24.21 4.39 -9.93
N TRP A 215 -24.78 4.04 -8.77
CA TRP A 215 -26.17 3.60 -8.64
C TRP A 215 -27.14 4.71 -9.04
N VAL A 216 -27.02 5.91 -8.44
CA VAL A 216 -27.87 7.07 -8.74
C VAL A 216 -27.82 7.47 -10.22
N HIS A 217 -26.63 7.51 -10.82
CA HIS A 217 -26.49 7.86 -12.25
C HIS A 217 -26.86 6.71 -13.19
N GLY A 218 -26.88 5.48 -12.73
CA GLY A 218 -27.35 4.32 -13.49
C GLY A 218 -28.86 4.30 -13.64
N GLU A 219 -29.59 4.61 -12.58
CA GLU A 219 -31.07 4.71 -12.62
C GLU A 219 -31.55 5.85 -13.52
N LEU A 220 -30.85 6.99 -13.53
CA LEU A 220 -31.17 8.12 -14.42
C LEU A 220 -30.98 7.83 -15.92
N LYS A 221 -30.26 6.73 -16.27
CA LYS A 221 -30.08 6.31 -17.67
C LYS A 221 -31.02 5.19 -18.08
N SER A 222 -31.72 4.57 -17.15
CA SER A 222 -32.67 3.47 -17.40
C SER A 222 -34.14 3.94 -17.37
N GLY A 223 -34.41 5.19 -17.09
CA GLY A 223 -35.72 5.86 -17.23
C GLY A 223 -35.74 6.79 -18.43
#